data_0ae395421e056665ee7bd421caa6e3b1
#
_entry.id   0ae395421e056665ee7bd421caa6e3b1
#
_cell.length_a   1.000
_cell.length_b   1.000
_cell.length_c   1.000
_cell.angle_alpha   90.00
_cell.angle_beta   90.00
_cell.angle_gamma   90.00
#
_symmetry.space_group_name_H-M   'P 1'
#
loop_
_entity.id
_entity.type
_entity.pdbx_description
1 polymer ?
#
loop_
_entity_poly.entity_id
_entity_poly.type
_entity_poly.pdbx_seq_one_letter_code
_entity_poly.pdbx_strand_id
1 'polypeptide(L)'
;SDGNGRIWIATSNGLLACKEKFSDAEQLEFEHYTRTPEDINSLSNNNINRVFLTREKELYVLTFGGGLNKLVSLKDGKAHFNVYTTLNNLPSDLLVTMVEDKKGNLWIAMEEELCKFNPSTKTVENYPAHSFPRSLKFNEGRGVCLPESGSLLFNTKQGVLYFQPDSINKSTYVPSIVFTGLQLSNKII
;
A
#
# COMPACT_ATOMS: atom_id res chain seq x y z
N SER A 1 5.57 1.02 -17.14
CA SER A 1 6.25 -0.20 -17.63
C SER A 1 7.07 -0.82 -16.52
N ASP A 2 7.20 -2.14 -16.53
CA ASP A 2 7.98 -2.88 -15.52
C ASP A 2 9.47 -3.05 -15.91
N GLY A 3 9.86 -2.51 -17.04
CA GLY A 3 11.21 -2.67 -17.60
C GLY A 3 11.50 -4.05 -18.22
N ASN A 4 10.54 -4.97 -18.14
CA ASN A 4 10.58 -6.30 -18.78
C ASN A 4 9.69 -6.38 -20.02
N GLY A 5 9.29 -5.23 -20.54
CA GLY A 5 8.49 -5.09 -21.75
C GLY A 5 6.98 -5.24 -21.54
N ARG A 6 6.48 -4.99 -20.32
CA ARG A 6 5.05 -4.98 -19.99
C ARG A 6 4.60 -3.65 -19.42
N ILE A 7 3.40 -3.26 -19.80
CA ILE A 7 2.65 -2.17 -19.18
C ILE A 7 1.57 -2.82 -18.29
N TRP A 8 1.51 -2.42 -17.04
CA TRP A 8 0.53 -2.86 -16.08
C TRP A 8 -0.51 -1.76 -15.83
N ILE A 9 -1.79 -2.10 -15.85
CA ILE A 9 -2.89 -1.15 -15.77
C ILE A 9 -3.82 -1.56 -14.64
N ALA A 10 -3.96 -0.66 -13.66
CA ALA A 10 -4.93 -0.81 -12.58
C ALA A 10 -6.35 -0.52 -13.09
N THR A 11 -7.28 -1.40 -12.79
CA THR A 11 -8.71 -1.19 -13.11
C THR A 11 -9.59 -1.56 -11.90
N SER A 12 -10.85 -1.16 -11.94
CA SER A 12 -11.84 -1.57 -10.92
C SER A 12 -12.30 -3.03 -11.09
N ASN A 13 -11.86 -3.72 -12.15
CA ASN A 13 -12.24 -5.10 -12.43
C ASN A 13 -11.01 -5.99 -12.68
N GLY A 14 -9.94 -5.79 -11.95
CA GLY A 14 -8.72 -6.59 -12.04
C GLY A 14 -7.53 -5.83 -12.59
N LEU A 15 -6.44 -6.54 -12.74
CA LEU A 15 -5.16 -6.05 -13.24
C LEU A 15 -4.99 -6.45 -14.70
N LEU A 16 -4.75 -5.48 -15.56
CA LEU A 16 -4.44 -5.74 -16.95
C LEU A 16 -2.93 -5.61 -17.20
N ALA A 17 -2.43 -6.41 -18.12
CA ALA A 17 -1.09 -6.25 -18.66
C ALA A 17 -1.09 -6.37 -20.18
N CYS A 18 -0.24 -5.60 -20.84
CA CYS A 18 0.01 -5.71 -22.27
C CYS A 18 1.50 -5.55 -22.57
N LYS A 19 1.92 -5.90 -23.78
CA LYS A 19 3.29 -5.66 -24.25
C LYS A 19 3.55 -4.14 -24.34
N GLU A 20 4.72 -3.71 -23.90
CA GLU A 20 5.12 -2.29 -23.97
C GLU A 20 5.30 -1.80 -25.40
N LYS A 21 5.74 -2.68 -26.30
CA LYS A 21 5.95 -2.36 -27.71
C LYS A 21 4.90 -3.06 -28.55
N PHE A 22 4.14 -2.30 -29.26
CA PHE A 22 3.15 -2.75 -30.22
C PHE A 22 3.26 -1.94 -31.52
N SER A 23 3.05 -2.59 -32.64
CA SER A 23 3.13 -1.96 -33.96
C SER A 23 1.84 -1.21 -34.33
N ASP A 24 0.72 -1.67 -33.78
CA ASP A 24 -0.60 -1.14 -34.04
C ASP A 24 -1.45 -1.21 -32.76
N ALA A 25 -2.11 -0.11 -32.43
CA ALA A 25 -2.97 -0.02 -31.25
C ALA A 25 -4.21 -0.95 -31.35
N GLU A 26 -4.68 -1.27 -32.56
CA GLU A 26 -5.81 -2.17 -32.79
C GLU A 26 -5.45 -3.63 -32.52
N GLN A 27 -4.15 -3.97 -32.45
CA GLN A 27 -3.64 -5.32 -32.16
C GLN A 27 -3.19 -5.50 -30.72
N LEU A 28 -3.54 -4.59 -29.81
CA LEU A 28 -3.22 -4.71 -28.41
C LEU A 28 -3.97 -5.86 -27.76
N GLU A 29 -3.23 -6.88 -27.36
CA GLU A 29 -3.74 -7.98 -26.54
C GLU A 29 -3.49 -7.69 -25.07
N PHE A 30 -4.54 -7.85 -24.25
CA PHE A 30 -4.46 -7.68 -22.80
C PHE A 30 -4.56 -9.03 -22.11
N GLU A 31 -3.62 -9.27 -21.24
CA GLU A 31 -3.72 -10.31 -20.22
C GLU A 31 -4.53 -9.73 -19.05
N HIS A 32 -5.49 -10.48 -18.53
CA HIS A 32 -6.38 -10.04 -17.46
C HIS A 32 -6.24 -10.94 -16.25
N TYR A 33 -5.83 -10.36 -15.12
CA TYR A 33 -5.65 -11.05 -13.86
C TYR A 33 -6.72 -10.59 -12.87
N THR A 34 -7.41 -11.56 -12.28
CA THR A 34 -8.50 -11.32 -11.34
C THR A 34 -8.34 -12.19 -10.10
N ARG A 35 -9.12 -11.86 -9.09
CA ARG A 35 -9.27 -12.72 -7.92
C ARG A 35 -9.98 -14.02 -8.32
N THR A 36 -9.39 -15.15 -7.93
CA THR A 36 -9.96 -16.49 -8.02
C THR A 36 -10.13 -17.03 -6.60
N PRO A 37 -11.35 -17.20 -6.10
CA PRO A 37 -11.59 -17.56 -4.69
C PRO A 37 -10.87 -18.82 -4.22
N GLU A 38 -10.71 -19.80 -5.10
CA GLU A 38 -10.07 -21.09 -4.81
C GLU A 38 -8.53 -21.05 -4.94
N ASP A 39 -7.99 -19.95 -5.48
CA ASP A 39 -6.54 -19.76 -5.64
C ASP A 39 -6.02 -18.66 -4.71
N ILE A 40 -5.38 -19.09 -3.62
CA ILE A 40 -4.80 -18.17 -2.62
C ILE A 40 -3.66 -17.32 -3.16
N ASN A 41 -3.10 -17.69 -4.32
CA ASN A 41 -2.04 -16.94 -4.99
C ASN A 41 -2.59 -15.98 -6.06
N SER A 42 -3.88 -15.95 -6.28
CA SER A 42 -4.51 -14.96 -7.15
C SER A 42 -4.55 -13.57 -6.47
N LEU A 43 -5.01 -12.55 -7.19
CA LEU A 43 -5.26 -11.23 -6.59
C LEU A 43 -6.25 -11.33 -5.41
N SER A 44 -5.99 -10.57 -4.36
CA SER A 44 -6.86 -10.52 -3.17
C SER A 44 -8.18 -9.82 -3.43
N ASN A 45 -8.22 -8.87 -4.37
CA ASN A 45 -9.41 -8.11 -4.75
C ASN A 45 -9.27 -7.60 -6.20
N ASN A 46 -10.39 -7.50 -6.91
CA ASN A 46 -10.42 -7.00 -8.29
C ASN A 46 -10.40 -5.48 -8.40
N ASN A 47 -10.77 -4.77 -7.35
CA ASN A 47 -10.72 -3.31 -7.35
C ASN A 47 -9.29 -2.85 -7.08
N ILE A 48 -8.55 -2.57 -8.14
CA ILE A 48 -7.14 -2.18 -8.09
C ILE A 48 -7.06 -0.65 -8.02
N ASN A 49 -6.54 -0.15 -6.93
CA ASN A 49 -6.31 1.28 -6.75
C ASN A 49 -5.03 1.74 -7.47
N ARG A 50 -3.95 0.96 -7.33
CA ARG A 50 -2.65 1.34 -7.89
C ARG A 50 -1.77 0.15 -8.19
N VAL A 51 -0.95 0.31 -9.23
CA VAL A 51 0.22 -0.52 -9.50
C VAL A 51 1.48 0.29 -9.17
N PHE A 52 2.41 -0.32 -8.48
CA PHE A 52 3.67 0.29 -8.08
C PHE A 52 4.85 -0.62 -8.40
N LEU A 53 5.86 -0.06 -9.05
CA LEU A 53 7.12 -0.75 -9.33
C LEU A 53 8.20 -0.16 -8.45
N THR A 54 8.87 -0.99 -7.66
CA THR A 54 10.02 -0.58 -6.85
C THR A 54 11.26 -0.34 -7.72
N ARG A 55 12.30 0.27 -7.14
CA ARG A 55 13.61 0.41 -7.82
C ARG A 55 14.24 -0.94 -8.15
N GLU A 56 13.97 -1.97 -7.35
CA GLU A 56 14.43 -3.34 -7.59
C GLU A 56 13.55 -4.12 -8.59
N LYS A 57 12.61 -3.41 -9.25
CA LYS A 57 11.70 -4.00 -10.26
C LYS A 57 10.70 -5.00 -9.68
N GLU A 58 10.43 -4.94 -8.40
CA GLU A 58 9.34 -5.68 -7.78
C GLU A 58 8.00 -4.99 -8.02
N LEU A 59 7.01 -5.72 -8.49
CA LEU A 59 5.68 -5.20 -8.77
C LEU A 59 4.75 -5.40 -7.57
N TYR A 60 4.16 -4.32 -7.12
CA TYR A 60 3.14 -4.30 -6.08
C TYR A 60 1.83 -3.76 -6.61
N VAL A 61 0.73 -4.34 -6.16
CA VAL A 61 -0.63 -3.96 -6.52
C VAL A 61 -1.39 -3.61 -5.25
N LEU A 62 -1.84 -2.38 -5.16
CA LEU A 62 -2.66 -1.88 -4.06
C LEU A 62 -4.12 -2.07 -4.43
N THR A 63 -4.87 -2.73 -3.56
CA THR A 63 -6.28 -3.00 -3.78
C THR A 63 -7.16 -2.25 -2.80
N PHE A 64 -8.38 -2.00 -3.18
CA PHE A 64 -9.39 -1.40 -2.31
C PHE A 64 -10.15 -2.51 -1.57
N GLY A 65 -9.67 -2.86 -0.37
CA GLY A 65 -10.27 -3.88 0.50
C GLY A 65 -9.64 -5.27 0.44
N GLY A 66 -8.48 -5.43 -0.21
CA GLY A 66 -7.74 -6.70 -0.23
C GLY A 66 -6.27 -6.54 0.15
N GLY A 67 -5.85 -5.35 0.62
CA GLY A 67 -4.49 -5.11 1.05
C GLY A 67 -3.48 -4.96 -0.10
N LEU A 68 -2.24 -5.36 0.15
CA LEU A 68 -1.10 -5.24 -0.73
C LEU A 68 -0.77 -6.59 -1.36
N ASN A 69 -0.69 -6.63 -2.69
CA ASN A 69 -0.30 -7.82 -3.46
C ASN A 69 1.06 -7.61 -4.09
N LYS A 70 2.01 -8.50 -3.82
CA LYS A 70 3.33 -8.53 -4.47
C LYS A 70 3.31 -9.59 -5.55
N LEU A 71 3.57 -9.23 -6.81
CA LEU A 71 3.76 -10.23 -7.87
C LEU A 71 5.05 -11.03 -7.60
N VAL A 72 4.89 -12.34 -7.49
CA VAL A 72 6.01 -13.28 -7.22
C VAL A 72 6.48 -13.95 -8.50
N SER A 73 5.54 -14.38 -9.32
CA SER A 73 5.87 -15.02 -10.58
C SER A 73 4.77 -14.83 -11.61
N LEU A 74 5.18 -14.89 -12.85
CA LEU A 74 4.30 -14.89 -14.02
C LEU A 74 4.73 -16.06 -14.90
N LYS A 75 3.94 -17.13 -14.94
CA LYS A 75 4.22 -18.34 -15.71
C LYS A 75 2.95 -18.82 -16.40
N ASP A 76 3.08 -19.18 -17.67
CA ASP A 76 1.97 -19.76 -18.47
C ASP A 76 0.71 -18.93 -18.43
N GLY A 77 0.86 -17.58 -18.46
CA GLY A 77 -0.26 -16.63 -18.38
C GLY A 77 -0.89 -16.50 -16.99
N LYS A 78 -0.35 -17.17 -15.97
CA LYS A 78 -0.83 -17.08 -14.58
C LYS A 78 0.10 -16.20 -13.75
N ALA A 79 -0.47 -15.23 -13.07
CA ALA A 79 0.24 -14.38 -12.10
C ALA A 79 0.01 -14.91 -10.69
N HIS A 80 1.09 -15.08 -9.95
CA HIS A 80 1.06 -15.50 -8.55
C HIS A 80 1.46 -14.32 -7.65
N PHE A 81 0.65 -14.06 -6.64
CA PHE A 81 0.84 -12.96 -5.72
C PHE A 81 1.05 -13.46 -4.28
N ASN A 82 1.94 -12.79 -3.55
CA ASN A 82 1.92 -12.80 -2.10
C ASN A 82 1.04 -11.66 -1.62
N VAL A 83 0.09 -11.96 -0.75
CA VAL A 83 -0.88 -11.00 -0.24
C VAL A 83 -0.54 -10.62 1.19
N TYR A 84 -0.55 -9.31 1.49
CA TYR A 84 -0.37 -8.74 2.82
C TYR A 84 -1.63 -7.96 3.18
N THR A 85 -2.21 -8.28 4.34
CA THR A 85 -3.47 -7.72 4.83
C THR A 85 -3.35 -7.34 6.31
N THR A 86 -4.45 -7.00 6.92
CA THR A 86 -4.54 -6.81 8.37
C THR A 86 -4.12 -8.05 9.16
N LEU A 87 -4.23 -9.25 8.59
CA LEU A 87 -3.68 -10.49 9.16
C LEU A 87 -2.14 -10.52 9.21
N ASN A 88 -1.48 -9.69 8.41
CA ASN A 88 -0.03 -9.50 8.37
C ASN A 88 0.39 -8.17 9.00
N ASN A 89 -0.44 -7.63 9.91
CA ASN A 89 -0.23 -6.38 10.65
C ASN A 89 -0.29 -5.09 9.81
N LEU A 90 -0.85 -5.11 8.59
CA LEU A 90 -1.24 -3.85 7.95
C LEU A 90 -2.35 -3.18 8.77
N PRO A 91 -2.36 -1.85 8.93
CA PRO A 91 -3.42 -1.17 9.68
C PRO A 91 -4.79 -1.30 9.03
N SER A 92 -4.84 -1.39 7.71
CA SER A 92 -6.07 -1.50 6.92
C SER A 92 -5.81 -2.24 5.61
N ASP A 93 -6.84 -2.87 5.06
CA ASP A 93 -6.84 -3.46 3.74
C ASP A 93 -7.26 -2.47 2.64
N LEU A 94 -7.65 -1.25 3.03
CA LEU A 94 -8.01 -0.15 2.13
C LEU A 94 -6.79 0.74 1.87
N LEU A 95 -6.02 0.41 0.85
CA LEU A 95 -4.77 1.10 0.55
C LEU A 95 -4.99 2.22 -0.48
N VAL A 96 -4.53 3.43 -0.15
CA VAL A 96 -4.73 4.65 -0.97
C VAL A 96 -3.54 4.92 -1.89
N THR A 97 -2.34 4.98 -1.33
CA THR A 97 -1.13 5.26 -2.10
C THR A 97 0.11 4.68 -1.44
N MET A 98 1.19 4.59 -2.19
CA MET A 98 2.46 4.03 -1.70
C MET A 98 3.65 4.78 -2.30
N VAL A 99 4.71 4.90 -1.51
CA VAL A 99 6.01 5.48 -1.91
C VAL A 99 7.13 4.61 -1.37
N GLU A 100 8.16 4.38 -2.16
CA GLU A 100 9.39 3.70 -1.73
C GLU A 100 10.40 4.74 -1.24
N ASP A 101 10.94 4.55 -0.03
CA ASP A 101 12.04 5.39 0.50
C ASP A 101 13.41 4.96 -0.03
N LYS A 102 14.47 5.73 0.27
CA LYS A 102 15.83 5.42 -0.19
C LYS A 102 16.39 4.10 0.33
N LYS A 103 15.82 3.56 1.41
CA LYS A 103 16.23 2.29 2.03
C LYS A 103 15.44 1.09 1.51
N GLY A 104 14.51 1.30 0.56
CA GLY A 104 13.66 0.26 0.00
C GLY A 104 12.45 -0.08 0.86
N ASN A 105 12.14 0.69 1.92
CA ASN A 105 10.89 0.51 2.64
C ASN A 105 9.74 1.12 1.85
N LEU A 106 8.59 0.50 1.94
CA LEU A 106 7.36 0.95 1.31
C LEU A 106 6.50 1.68 2.35
N TRP A 107 6.31 2.98 2.13
CA TRP A 107 5.44 3.81 2.94
C TRP A 107 4.05 3.82 2.31
N ILE A 108 3.09 3.23 3.00
CA ILE A 108 1.74 2.96 2.50
C ILE A 108 0.77 3.81 3.27
N ALA A 109 0.02 4.66 2.55
CA ALA A 109 -1.04 5.47 3.13
C ALA A 109 -2.40 4.78 2.95
N MET A 110 -3.18 4.81 4.00
CA MET A 110 -4.60 4.50 4.08
C MET A 110 -5.37 5.83 4.27
N GLU A 111 -6.68 5.79 4.47
CA GLU A 111 -7.44 7.05 4.58
C GLU A 111 -6.94 7.93 5.75
N GLU A 112 -6.70 7.35 6.93
CA GLU A 112 -6.33 8.09 8.14
C GLU A 112 -5.03 7.57 8.79
N GLU A 113 -4.33 6.67 8.14
CA GLU A 113 -3.15 6.02 8.69
C GLU A 113 -2.03 5.97 7.66
N LEU A 114 -0.81 5.92 8.15
CA LEU A 114 0.40 5.67 7.38
C LEU A 114 1.14 4.49 8.00
N CYS A 115 1.67 3.59 7.20
CA CYS A 115 2.58 2.57 7.70
C CYS A 115 3.84 2.49 6.85
N LYS A 116 4.91 2.01 7.49
CA LYS A 116 6.15 1.63 6.83
C LYS A 116 6.23 0.11 6.78
N PHE A 117 6.25 -0.45 5.60
CA PHE A 117 6.43 -1.88 5.34
C PHE A 117 7.84 -2.13 4.84
N ASN A 118 8.55 -3.04 5.47
CA ASN A 118 9.86 -3.49 5.01
C ASN A 118 9.69 -4.80 4.21
N PRO A 119 9.96 -4.80 2.90
CA PRO A 119 9.76 -5.98 2.05
C PRO A 119 10.65 -7.17 2.40
N SER A 120 11.87 -6.91 2.91
CA SER A 120 12.85 -7.94 3.22
C SER A 120 12.51 -8.69 4.52
N THR A 121 12.15 -7.95 5.57
CA THR A 121 11.81 -8.51 6.89
C THR A 121 10.32 -8.80 7.04
N LYS A 122 9.49 -8.26 6.14
CA LYS A 122 8.02 -8.31 6.18
C LYS A 122 7.44 -7.66 7.45
N THR A 123 8.18 -6.73 8.07
CA THR A 123 7.74 -6.01 9.25
C THR A 123 6.94 -4.77 8.86
N VAL A 124 5.96 -4.44 9.68
CA VAL A 124 5.11 -3.25 9.53
C VAL A 124 5.27 -2.35 10.74
N GLU A 125 5.51 -1.08 10.50
CA GLU A 125 5.50 -0.03 11.51
C GLU A 125 4.34 0.92 11.24
N ASN A 126 3.42 1.05 12.19
CA ASN A 126 2.20 1.85 12.03
C ASN A 126 2.39 3.27 12.59
N TYR A 127 1.85 4.24 11.89
CA TYR A 127 1.78 5.66 12.23
C TYR A 127 0.32 6.10 12.14
N PRO A 128 -0.48 5.93 13.20
CA PRO A 128 -1.90 6.30 13.17
C PRO A 128 -2.09 7.82 13.11
N ALA A 129 -3.27 8.27 12.75
CA ALA A 129 -3.59 9.69 12.50
C ALA A 129 -3.20 10.61 13.66
N HIS A 130 -3.34 10.14 14.91
CA HIS A 130 -2.97 10.92 16.11
C HIS A 130 -1.44 11.10 16.30
N SER A 131 -0.61 10.38 15.54
CA SER A 131 0.84 10.58 15.52
C SER A 131 1.25 11.84 14.76
N PHE A 132 0.34 12.46 14.04
CA PHE A 132 0.57 13.67 13.27
C PHE A 132 0.02 14.90 14.01
N PRO A 133 0.62 16.10 13.84
CA PRO A 133 0.17 17.32 14.52
C PRO A 133 -1.28 17.74 14.22
N ARG A 134 -1.82 17.25 13.14
CA ARG A 134 -3.23 17.42 12.72
C ARG A 134 -3.74 16.09 12.24
N SER A 135 -5.05 15.84 12.44
CA SER A 135 -5.70 14.67 11.83
C SER A 135 -5.58 14.77 10.32
N LEU A 136 -4.83 13.87 9.72
CA LEU A 136 -4.61 13.82 8.28
C LEU A 136 -5.55 12.81 7.64
N LYS A 137 -6.07 13.19 6.46
CA LYS A 137 -6.78 12.26 5.58
C LYS A 137 -6.04 12.22 4.26
N PHE A 138 -5.51 11.04 3.94
CA PHE A 138 -4.78 10.83 2.71
C PHE A 138 -5.74 10.76 1.51
N ASN A 139 -5.31 11.33 0.39
CA ASN A 139 -6.05 11.31 -0.86
C ASN A 139 -5.44 10.32 -1.85
N GLU A 140 -6.28 9.87 -2.79
CA GLU A 140 -5.85 9.21 -4.00
C GLU A 140 -4.96 10.16 -4.80
N GLY A 141 -3.68 10.01 -4.67
CA GLY A 141 -2.70 10.82 -5.35
C GLY A 141 -1.35 10.14 -5.34
N ARG A 142 -0.41 10.62 -6.14
CA ARG A 142 0.95 10.09 -6.08
C ARG A 142 1.66 10.64 -4.86
N GLY A 143 2.09 9.74 -3.97
CA GLY A 143 3.20 10.07 -3.09
C GLY A 143 4.51 10.12 -3.89
N VAL A 144 5.48 10.89 -3.43
CA VAL A 144 6.77 11.08 -4.07
C VAL A 144 7.89 10.97 -3.04
N CYS A 145 8.98 10.29 -3.41
CA CYS A 145 10.25 10.37 -2.71
C CYS A 145 11.15 11.35 -3.49
N LEU A 146 11.61 12.40 -2.83
CA LEU A 146 12.51 13.37 -3.44
C LEU A 146 13.90 12.76 -3.62
N PRO A 147 14.46 12.74 -4.85
CA PRO A 147 15.71 12.02 -5.13
C PRO A 147 16.90 12.56 -4.32
N GLU A 148 17.00 13.87 -4.14
CA GLU A 148 18.12 14.52 -3.46
C GLU A 148 18.08 14.29 -1.96
N SER A 149 16.98 14.71 -1.30
CA SER A 149 16.85 14.65 0.16
C SER A 149 16.40 13.28 0.67
N GLY A 150 15.66 12.50 -0.11
CA GLY A 150 14.97 11.30 0.34
C GLY A 150 13.71 11.58 1.15
N SER A 151 13.28 12.83 1.20
CA SER A 151 12.03 13.22 1.85
C SER A 151 10.84 12.63 1.12
N LEU A 152 9.83 12.26 1.87
CA LEU A 152 8.56 11.75 1.33
C LEU A 152 7.51 12.84 1.35
N LEU A 153 6.71 12.87 0.28
CA LEU A 153 5.55 13.72 0.15
C LEU A 153 4.31 12.85 -0.09
N PHE A 154 3.25 13.14 0.65
CA PHE A 154 1.94 12.52 0.45
C PHE A 154 0.88 13.60 0.30
N ASN A 155 -0.03 13.39 -0.65
CA ASN A 155 -1.18 14.25 -0.82
C ASN A 155 -2.24 13.94 0.25
N THR A 156 -2.77 14.98 0.90
CA THR A 156 -3.82 14.86 1.90
C THR A 156 -4.95 15.84 1.61
N LYS A 157 -6.13 15.64 2.22
CA LYS A 157 -7.26 16.59 2.10
C LYS A 157 -6.93 17.98 2.68
N GLN A 158 -5.94 18.04 3.57
CA GLN A 158 -5.51 19.27 4.24
C GLN A 158 -4.28 19.94 3.59
N GLY A 159 -3.73 19.35 2.52
CA GLY A 159 -2.52 19.82 1.85
C GLY A 159 -1.53 18.70 1.60
N VAL A 160 -0.25 18.95 1.84
CA VAL A 160 0.83 17.97 1.61
C VAL A 160 1.49 17.61 2.94
N LEU A 161 1.54 16.31 3.24
CA LEU A 161 2.41 15.80 4.28
C LEU A 161 3.83 15.64 3.70
N TYR A 162 4.79 16.33 4.33
CA TYR A 162 6.22 16.27 3.98
C TYR A 162 7.02 15.85 5.22
N PHE A 163 7.89 14.86 5.07
CA PHE A 163 8.76 14.42 6.16
C PHE A 163 9.99 13.67 5.66
N GLN A 164 11.00 13.60 6.53
CA GLN A 164 12.17 12.73 6.37
C GLN A 164 11.88 11.38 7.05
N PRO A 165 11.98 10.24 6.35
CA PRO A 165 11.74 8.92 6.94
C PRO A 165 12.57 8.63 8.20
N ASP A 166 13.83 9.09 8.20
CA ASP A 166 14.76 8.86 9.30
C ASP A 166 14.54 9.79 10.51
N SER A 167 13.73 10.84 10.34
CA SER A 167 13.42 11.81 11.40
C SER A 167 12.14 11.47 12.17
N ILE A 168 11.39 10.46 11.72
CA ILE A 168 10.19 10.02 12.43
C ILE A 168 10.61 9.10 13.56
N ASN A 169 10.63 9.64 14.77
CA ASN A 169 10.79 8.86 15.98
C ASN A 169 9.42 8.39 16.47
N LYS A 170 9.25 7.08 16.65
CA LYS A 170 8.11 6.59 17.42
C LYS A 170 8.25 7.06 18.85
N SER A 171 7.20 7.68 19.38
CA SER A 171 7.12 7.90 20.82
C SER A 171 7.17 6.54 21.52
N THR A 172 8.13 6.36 22.40
CA THR A 172 8.19 5.18 23.29
C THR A 172 7.27 5.34 24.50
N TYR A 173 6.54 6.46 24.55
CA TYR A 173 5.61 6.71 25.65
C TYR A 173 4.41 5.78 25.53
N VAL A 174 4.30 4.88 26.47
CA VAL A 174 3.10 4.05 26.69
C VAL A 174 2.28 4.76 27.77
N PRO A 175 1.11 5.34 27.43
CA PRO A 175 0.27 5.96 28.44
C PRO A 175 -0.17 4.91 29.45
N SER A 176 -0.06 5.22 30.73
CA SER A 176 -0.58 4.38 31.80
C SER A 176 -2.11 4.35 31.71
N ILE A 177 -2.67 3.16 31.66
CA ILE A 177 -4.13 3.00 31.75
C ILE A 177 -4.50 3.17 33.21
N VAL A 178 -5.32 4.17 33.53
CA VAL A 178 -5.87 4.42 34.86
C VAL A 178 -7.37 4.21 34.79
N PHE A 179 -7.88 3.26 35.57
CA PHE A 179 -9.32 3.10 35.75
C PHE A 179 -9.81 4.18 36.71
N THR A 180 -10.59 5.12 36.23
CA THR A 180 -11.14 6.23 37.03
C THR A 180 -12.52 5.94 37.62
N GLY A 181 -13.11 4.81 37.24
CA GLY A 181 -14.40 4.37 37.76
C GLY A 181 -14.82 3.04 37.16
N LEU A 182 -15.59 2.27 37.90
CA LEU A 182 -16.23 1.05 37.45
C LEU A 182 -17.75 1.21 37.60
N GLN A 183 -18.46 0.93 36.50
CA GLN A 183 -19.93 0.90 36.52
C GLN A 183 -20.42 -0.48 36.15
N LEU A 184 -21.32 -1.01 36.94
CA LEU A 184 -22.05 -2.24 36.64
C LEU A 184 -23.54 -1.93 36.53
N SER A 185 -24.16 -2.21 35.38
CA SER A 185 -25.58 -1.91 35.12
C SER A 185 -25.93 -0.44 35.39
N ASN A 186 -25.11 0.52 34.92
CA ASN A 186 -25.25 1.94 35.16
C ASN A 186 -25.14 2.42 36.61
N LYS A 187 -24.64 1.60 37.53
CA LYS A 187 -24.35 1.99 38.91
C LYS A 187 -22.85 2.04 39.13
N ILE A 188 -22.37 3.13 39.69
CA ILE A 188 -20.97 3.26 40.14
C ILE A 188 -20.77 2.33 41.31
N ILE A 189 -19.74 1.50 41.25
CA ILE A 189 -19.34 0.59 42.34
C ILE A 189 -18.16 1.20 43.08
#